data_4a4c7859c738ba018632eb4f77969566
#
_entry.id   4a4c7859c738ba018632eb4f77969566
#
_cell.length_a   1.000
_cell.length_b   1.000
_cell.length_c   1.000
_cell.angle_alpha   90.00
_cell.angle_beta   90.00
_cell.angle_gamma   90.00
#
_symmetry.space_group_name_H-M   'P 1'
#
loop_
_entity.id
_entity.type
_entity.pdbx_description
1 polymer ?
#
loop_
_entity_poly.entity_id
_entity_poly.type
_entity_poly.pdbx_seq_one_letter_code
_entity_poly.pdbx_strand_id
1 'polypeptide(L)'
;MILAQIDLTTGSIPKTLLRFAFPMICGNLLQQLYNVADTLIVGRFLGSDALGAVGSSYTLMTFLTSILLGLCMGSGALFSVCWGQRDLARFRRQTHAAFVLIAVCTVVLNAAAFLLLDAMKTLLSVPAEVWPLMRSYLFVIFFGIGGTFLYNYYASLLRAVGNSLVPLLFLAAAAVLNIALDLVFVLVCRWGVEGAAAATVLAQWLSGIGTAVYTLVRCPELRARREERRITGSMLRELLSASVLTCLQQSVMNLGILMVQGRINSFGPVIMAAFAAAVKIDSFAYMPLQDFGNAFSTFIAQNYGAQQPERIRRGIRTAVLLSSVFAVCVSACVVLLAAPLLGLFLQPGETEILQAGVTYLRIAGAFYVGIGGLFLLYGLYRAVGRPGMSLVLTVISLGTRVALAYALSAVPAIGVVGIWWSIPIGWALADLTGVLVWRRAGRKLTENSHPGAKMR
;
A
#
# COMPACT_ATOMS: atom_id res chain seq x y z
N MET A 1 -19.22 -20.39 -11.46
CA MET A 1 -18.36 -20.60 -10.29
C MET A 1 -17.15 -19.69 -10.46
N ILE A 2 -16.95 -18.74 -9.57
CA ILE A 2 -15.81 -17.79 -9.63
C ILE A 2 -14.53 -18.59 -9.41
N LEU A 3 -13.58 -18.51 -10.35
CA LEU A 3 -12.28 -19.18 -10.20
C LEU A 3 -11.61 -18.75 -8.89
N ALA A 4 -11.31 -19.72 -8.01
CA ALA A 4 -10.55 -19.54 -6.77
C ALA A 4 -11.17 -18.62 -5.70
N GLN A 5 -12.51 -18.50 -5.63
CA GLN A 5 -13.17 -17.80 -4.52
C GLN A 5 -13.02 -18.61 -3.23
N ILE A 6 -12.59 -17.94 -2.16
CA ILE A 6 -12.42 -18.51 -0.82
C ILE A 6 -13.48 -17.90 0.09
N ASP A 7 -14.30 -18.72 0.73
CA ASP A 7 -15.20 -18.26 1.80
C ASP A 7 -14.37 -18.05 3.07
N LEU A 8 -14.19 -16.78 3.46
CA LEU A 8 -13.39 -16.43 4.65
C LEU A 8 -14.18 -16.65 5.95
N THR A 9 -15.49 -16.93 5.86
CA THR A 9 -16.34 -17.14 7.04
C THR A 9 -16.41 -18.60 7.50
N THR A 10 -15.81 -19.53 6.73
CA THR A 10 -15.84 -20.97 6.99
C THR A 10 -14.45 -21.60 7.02
N GLY A 11 -14.34 -22.83 7.43
CA GLY A 11 -13.11 -23.63 7.38
C GLY A 11 -12.04 -23.23 8.40
N SER A 12 -10.83 -23.83 8.22
CA SER A 12 -9.66 -23.60 9.09
C SER A 12 -9.10 -22.19 8.92
N ILE A 13 -9.03 -21.43 10.00
CA ILE A 13 -8.59 -20.01 9.97
C ILE A 13 -7.17 -19.85 9.42
N PRO A 14 -6.14 -20.59 9.89
CA PRO A 14 -4.77 -20.43 9.37
C PRO A 14 -4.69 -20.68 7.87
N LYS A 15 -5.29 -21.82 7.42
CA LYS A 15 -5.28 -22.21 6.00
C LYS A 15 -6.00 -21.17 5.12
N THR A 16 -7.13 -20.67 5.59
CA THR A 16 -7.94 -19.66 4.87
C THR A 16 -7.18 -18.33 4.75
N LEU A 17 -6.60 -17.83 5.85
CA LEU A 17 -5.81 -16.61 5.85
C LEU A 17 -4.59 -16.71 4.93
N LEU A 18 -3.79 -17.78 5.06
CA LEU A 18 -2.59 -17.95 4.24
C LEU A 18 -2.92 -18.12 2.77
N ARG A 19 -3.93 -18.94 2.42
CA ARG A 19 -4.35 -19.13 1.03
C ARG A 19 -4.87 -17.84 0.39
N PHE A 20 -5.51 -16.98 1.17
CA PHE A 20 -6.01 -15.69 0.69
C PHE A 20 -4.91 -14.62 0.62
N ALA A 21 -4.01 -14.57 1.63
CA ALA A 21 -2.93 -13.58 1.69
C ALA A 21 -1.81 -13.85 0.68
N PHE A 22 -1.48 -15.12 0.42
CA PHE A 22 -0.36 -15.49 -0.44
C PHE A 22 -0.41 -14.86 -1.84
N PRO A 23 -1.54 -14.91 -2.59
CA PRO A 23 -1.61 -14.23 -3.87
C PRO A 23 -1.46 -12.69 -3.78
N MET A 24 -1.90 -12.06 -2.68
CA MET A 24 -1.75 -10.63 -2.48
C MET A 24 -0.28 -10.26 -2.29
N ILE A 25 0.42 -11.02 -1.45
CA ILE A 25 1.87 -10.87 -1.20
C ILE A 25 2.66 -11.06 -2.51
N CYS A 26 2.38 -12.14 -3.24
CA CYS A 26 3.03 -12.39 -4.53
C CYS A 26 2.77 -11.27 -5.54
N GLY A 27 1.55 -10.71 -5.58
CA GLY A 27 1.20 -9.61 -6.46
C GLY A 27 2.03 -8.36 -6.20
N ASN A 28 2.15 -7.95 -4.94
CA ASN A 28 2.93 -6.77 -4.58
C ASN A 28 4.45 -6.99 -4.74
N LEU A 29 4.96 -8.19 -4.44
CA LEU A 29 6.36 -8.52 -4.72
C LEU A 29 6.67 -8.46 -6.22
N LEU A 30 5.78 -8.99 -7.06
CA LEU A 30 5.90 -8.87 -8.53
C LEU A 30 5.88 -7.40 -8.97
N GLN A 31 5.02 -6.59 -8.36
CA GLN A 31 4.97 -5.15 -8.65
C GLN A 31 6.29 -4.47 -8.32
N GLN A 32 6.93 -4.81 -7.21
CA GLN A 32 8.23 -4.27 -6.86
C GLN A 32 9.33 -4.75 -7.81
N LEU A 33 9.30 -6.02 -8.22
CA LEU A 33 10.27 -6.55 -9.16
C LEU A 33 10.20 -5.85 -10.52
N TYR A 34 9.01 -5.60 -11.06
CA TYR A 34 8.93 -4.88 -12.33
C TYR A 34 9.33 -3.40 -12.18
N ASN A 35 9.03 -2.72 -11.07
CA ASN A 35 9.51 -1.37 -10.80
C ASN A 35 11.04 -1.29 -10.77
N VAL A 36 11.68 -2.32 -10.20
CA VAL A 36 13.15 -2.43 -10.21
C VAL A 36 13.66 -2.66 -11.64
N ALA A 37 13.00 -3.55 -12.41
CA ALA A 37 13.37 -3.81 -13.80
C ALA A 37 13.26 -2.56 -14.67
N ASP A 38 12.15 -1.81 -14.59
CA ASP A 38 11.96 -0.53 -15.28
C ASP A 38 13.07 0.48 -14.92
N THR A 39 13.36 0.64 -13.63
CA THR A 39 14.44 1.52 -13.15
C THR A 39 15.81 1.09 -13.71
N LEU A 40 16.08 -0.22 -13.78
CA LEU A 40 17.34 -0.74 -14.35
C LEU A 40 17.42 -0.51 -15.86
N ILE A 41 16.33 -0.70 -16.59
CA ILE A 41 16.28 -0.46 -18.04
C ILE A 41 16.54 1.02 -18.32
N VAL A 42 15.82 1.92 -17.64
CA VAL A 42 15.99 3.35 -17.80
C VAL A 42 17.43 3.79 -17.44
N GLY A 43 17.95 3.37 -16.28
CA GLY A 43 19.29 3.77 -15.83
C GLY A 43 20.41 3.26 -16.72
N ARG A 44 20.28 2.01 -17.23
CA ARG A 44 21.33 1.41 -18.05
C ARG A 44 21.36 1.93 -19.50
N PHE A 45 20.21 2.23 -20.07
CA PHE A 45 20.08 2.54 -21.50
C PHE A 45 19.82 4.01 -21.79
N LEU A 46 19.26 4.78 -20.84
CA LEU A 46 18.95 6.20 -21.02
C LEU A 46 19.85 7.13 -20.18
N GLY A 47 20.63 6.60 -19.25
CA GLY A 47 21.61 7.36 -18.46
C GLY A 47 21.07 7.93 -17.15
N SER A 48 21.96 8.66 -16.44
CA SER A 48 21.71 9.16 -15.08
C SER A 48 20.60 10.20 -14.99
N ASP A 49 20.50 11.09 -15.99
CA ASP A 49 19.51 12.18 -15.98
C ASP A 49 18.10 11.63 -16.17
N ALA A 50 17.94 10.64 -17.07
CA ALA A 50 16.70 9.92 -17.25
C ALA A 50 16.29 9.14 -15.98
N LEU A 51 17.28 8.48 -15.34
CA LEU A 51 17.06 7.78 -14.07
C LEU A 51 16.60 8.74 -12.96
N GLY A 52 17.22 9.93 -12.87
CA GLY A 52 16.83 10.98 -11.94
C GLY A 52 15.41 11.50 -12.21
N ALA A 53 15.07 11.71 -13.49
CA ALA A 53 13.73 12.15 -13.91
C ALA A 53 12.65 11.12 -13.54
N VAL A 54 12.86 9.84 -13.88
CA VAL A 54 11.92 8.75 -13.57
C VAL A 54 11.81 8.53 -12.06
N GLY A 55 12.93 8.53 -11.33
CA GLY A 55 12.93 8.38 -9.87
C GLY A 55 12.16 9.49 -9.13
N SER A 56 12.34 10.75 -9.55
CA SER A 56 11.58 11.87 -8.99
C SER A 56 10.10 11.78 -9.35
N SER A 57 9.78 11.38 -10.57
CA SER A 57 8.42 11.15 -11.04
C SER A 57 7.73 10.02 -10.24
N TYR A 58 8.45 8.95 -9.91
CA TYR A 58 7.95 7.84 -9.11
C TYR A 58 7.44 8.29 -7.74
N THR A 59 8.15 9.18 -7.06
CA THR A 59 7.73 9.73 -5.76
C THR A 59 6.40 10.47 -5.88
N LEU A 60 6.24 11.32 -6.90
CA LEU A 60 5.00 12.02 -7.17
C LEU A 60 3.85 11.05 -7.49
N MET A 61 4.10 10.07 -8.37
CA MET A 61 3.11 9.08 -8.75
C MET A 61 2.69 8.21 -7.55
N THR A 62 3.62 7.86 -6.68
CA THR A 62 3.31 7.13 -5.44
C THR A 62 2.37 7.93 -4.54
N PHE A 63 2.58 9.24 -4.42
CA PHE A 63 1.68 10.11 -3.67
C PHE A 63 0.27 10.17 -4.31
N LEU A 64 0.17 10.42 -5.62
CA LEU A 64 -1.10 10.48 -6.34
C LEU A 64 -1.86 9.16 -6.27
N THR A 65 -1.17 8.04 -6.50
CA THR A 65 -1.79 6.71 -6.47
C THR A 65 -2.17 6.25 -5.06
N SER A 66 -1.48 6.74 -4.01
CA SER A 66 -1.83 6.44 -2.62
C SER A 66 -3.22 6.96 -2.24
N ILE A 67 -3.66 8.06 -2.85
CA ILE A 67 -5.02 8.61 -2.68
C ILE A 67 -6.04 7.59 -3.22
N LEU A 68 -5.85 7.13 -4.45
CA LEU A 68 -6.73 6.13 -5.07
C LEU A 68 -6.73 4.80 -4.31
N LEU A 69 -5.54 4.35 -3.91
CA LEU A 69 -5.38 3.12 -3.12
C LEU A 69 -6.14 3.22 -1.80
N GLY A 70 -6.00 4.33 -1.08
CA GLY A 70 -6.71 4.57 0.18
C GLY A 70 -8.23 4.57 0.02
N LEU A 71 -8.75 5.22 -1.03
CA LEU A 71 -10.17 5.21 -1.38
C LEU A 71 -10.68 3.79 -1.70
N CYS A 72 -9.93 3.03 -2.49
CA CYS A 72 -10.28 1.64 -2.83
C CYS A 72 -10.21 0.70 -1.63
N MET A 73 -9.21 0.86 -0.75
CA MET A 73 -9.05 0.04 0.46
C MET A 73 -10.16 0.30 1.47
N GLY A 74 -10.54 1.56 1.70
CA GLY A 74 -11.63 1.93 2.59
C GLY A 74 -12.97 1.39 2.09
N SER A 75 -13.25 1.55 0.79
CA SER A 75 -14.45 0.99 0.15
C SER A 75 -14.45 -0.54 0.20
N GLY A 76 -13.32 -1.19 -0.05
CA GLY A 76 -13.16 -2.65 -0.03
C GLY A 76 -13.49 -3.27 1.32
N ALA A 77 -13.21 -2.56 2.43
CA ALA A 77 -13.62 -3.01 3.76
C ALA A 77 -15.16 -3.04 3.91
N LEU A 78 -15.84 -1.98 3.43
CA LEU A 78 -17.33 -1.94 3.43
C LEU A 78 -17.90 -3.04 2.53
N PHE A 79 -17.34 -3.27 1.35
CA PHE A 79 -17.76 -4.38 0.47
C PHE A 79 -17.64 -5.72 1.17
N SER A 80 -16.54 -5.94 1.89
CA SER A 80 -16.29 -7.18 2.64
C SER A 80 -17.33 -7.40 3.75
N VAL A 81 -17.73 -6.33 4.46
CA VAL A 81 -18.79 -6.38 5.48
C VAL A 81 -20.13 -6.76 4.83
N CYS A 82 -20.53 -6.07 3.75
CA CYS A 82 -21.77 -6.36 3.04
C CYS A 82 -21.80 -7.79 2.48
N TRP A 83 -20.67 -8.27 1.96
CA TRP A 83 -20.53 -9.65 1.50
C TRP A 83 -20.72 -10.66 2.64
N GLY A 84 -20.09 -10.40 3.79
CA GLY A 84 -20.27 -11.22 4.99
C GLY A 84 -21.71 -11.25 5.50
N GLN A 85 -22.44 -10.14 5.38
CA GLN A 85 -23.87 -10.03 5.72
C GLN A 85 -24.78 -10.81 4.76
N ARG A 86 -24.24 -11.29 3.62
CA ARG A 86 -25.01 -11.89 2.52
C ARG A 86 -26.07 -10.94 1.91
N ASP A 87 -25.95 -9.62 2.14
CA ASP A 87 -26.81 -8.59 1.57
C ASP A 87 -26.27 -8.14 0.21
N LEU A 88 -26.60 -8.91 -0.82
CA LEU A 88 -26.16 -8.62 -2.19
C LEU A 88 -26.72 -7.30 -2.74
N ALA A 89 -27.93 -6.89 -2.32
CA ALA A 89 -28.51 -5.64 -2.79
C ALA A 89 -27.74 -4.42 -2.22
N ARG A 90 -27.42 -4.45 -0.92
CA ARG A 90 -26.58 -3.43 -0.30
C ARG A 90 -25.16 -3.46 -0.87
N PHE A 91 -24.58 -4.65 -1.06
CA PHE A 91 -23.26 -4.81 -1.68
C PHE A 91 -23.19 -4.14 -3.05
N ARG A 92 -24.15 -4.42 -3.96
CA ARG A 92 -24.19 -3.86 -5.31
C ARG A 92 -24.40 -2.34 -5.32
N ARG A 93 -25.24 -1.83 -4.41
CA ARG A 93 -25.43 -0.37 -4.24
C ARG A 93 -24.15 0.30 -3.77
N GLN A 94 -23.47 -0.25 -2.75
CA GLN A 94 -22.21 0.29 -2.22
C GLN A 94 -21.09 0.24 -3.26
N THR A 95 -20.98 -0.86 -3.99
CA THR A 95 -19.95 -0.99 -5.05
C THR A 95 -20.19 0.02 -6.17
N HIS A 96 -21.45 0.21 -6.62
CA HIS A 96 -21.75 1.21 -7.65
C HIS A 96 -21.43 2.64 -7.17
N ALA A 97 -21.86 2.99 -5.96
CA ALA A 97 -21.59 4.31 -5.38
C ALA A 97 -20.08 4.57 -5.22
N ALA A 98 -19.32 3.57 -4.78
CA ALA A 98 -17.87 3.66 -4.67
C ALA A 98 -17.20 3.83 -6.04
N PHE A 99 -17.66 3.09 -7.07
CA PHE A 99 -17.14 3.25 -8.43
C PHE A 99 -17.29 4.69 -8.92
N VAL A 100 -18.50 5.24 -8.79
CA VAL A 100 -18.80 6.62 -9.23
C VAL A 100 -17.95 7.62 -8.45
N LEU A 101 -17.90 7.48 -7.12
CA LEU A 101 -17.12 8.38 -6.26
C LEU A 101 -15.64 8.38 -6.64
N ILE A 102 -15.03 7.19 -6.73
CA ILE A 102 -13.59 7.07 -6.98
C ILE A 102 -13.28 7.45 -8.44
N ALA A 103 -14.17 7.15 -9.39
CA ALA A 103 -14.03 7.60 -10.78
C ALA A 103 -14.00 9.14 -10.88
N VAL A 104 -14.93 9.82 -10.20
CA VAL A 104 -14.95 11.30 -10.15
C VAL A 104 -13.66 11.81 -9.51
N CYS A 105 -13.25 11.26 -8.37
CA CYS A 105 -11.98 11.62 -7.73
C CYS A 105 -10.78 11.39 -8.66
N THR A 106 -10.79 10.30 -9.43
CA THR A 106 -9.72 9.98 -10.39
C THR A 106 -9.65 11.01 -11.50
N VAL A 107 -10.80 11.39 -12.07
CA VAL A 107 -10.86 12.43 -13.13
C VAL A 107 -10.38 13.77 -12.60
N VAL A 108 -10.83 14.18 -11.42
CA VAL A 108 -10.40 15.44 -10.78
C VAL A 108 -8.90 15.41 -10.49
N LEU A 109 -8.39 14.33 -9.94
CA LEU A 109 -6.97 14.16 -9.62
C LEU A 109 -6.10 14.18 -10.88
N ASN A 110 -6.56 13.51 -11.94
CA ASN A 110 -5.88 13.46 -13.23
C ASN A 110 -5.87 14.85 -13.91
N ALA A 111 -7.02 15.52 -13.94
CA ALA A 111 -7.10 16.90 -14.46
C ALA A 111 -6.20 17.86 -13.67
N ALA A 112 -6.20 17.77 -12.34
CA ALA A 112 -5.30 18.57 -11.51
C ALA A 112 -3.83 18.25 -11.77
N ALA A 113 -3.46 16.98 -11.97
CA ALA A 113 -2.10 16.58 -12.32
C ALA A 113 -1.63 17.20 -13.64
N PHE A 114 -2.46 17.19 -14.67
CA PHE A 114 -2.14 17.84 -15.96
C PHE A 114 -2.08 19.37 -15.84
N LEU A 115 -3.02 20.00 -15.14
CA LEU A 115 -3.07 21.46 -14.98
C LEU A 115 -1.87 21.99 -14.17
N LEU A 116 -1.43 21.22 -13.17
CA LEU A 116 -0.32 21.60 -12.29
C LEU A 116 1.03 21.03 -12.75
N LEU A 117 1.11 20.38 -13.92
CA LEU A 117 2.32 19.73 -14.40
C LEU A 117 3.54 20.68 -14.35
N ASP A 118 3.43 21.86 -14.92
CA ASP A 118 4.55 22.81 -14.96
C ASP A 118 4.86 23.45 -13.59
N ALA A 119 3.87 23.55 -12.71
CA ALA A 119 4.07 24.00 -11.32
C ALA A 119 4.87 22.99 -10.48
N MET A 120 4.87 21.72 -10.86
CA MET A 120 5.62 20.66 -10.17
C MET A 120 7.12 20.87 -10.24
N LYS A 121 7.64 21.54 -11.26
CA LYS A 121 9.05 21.93 -11.37
C LYS A 121 9.50 22.71 -10.13
N THR A 122 8.74 23.73 -9.78
CA THR A 122 9.05 24.61 -8.64
C THR A 122 8.77 23.90 -7.31
N LEU A 123 7.65 23.19 -7.22
CA LEU A 123 7.26 22.46 -6.01
C LEU A 123 8.27 21.39 -5.60
N LEU A 124 8.81 20.66 -6.57
CA LEU A 124 9.78 19.58 -6.35
C LEU A 124 11.23 20.05 -6.46
N SER A 125 11.46 21.35 -6.74
CA SER A 125 12.81 21.94 -6.92
C SER A 125 13.66 21.15 -7.93
N VAL A 126 13.05 20.75 -9.07
CA VAL A 126 13.71 19.93 -10.09
C VAL A 126 14.73 20.76 -10.85
N PRO A 127 15.98 20.29 -11.03
CA PRO A 127 17.00 20.95 -11.84
C PRO A 127 16.51 21.21 -13.27
N ALA A 128 16.91 22.36 -13.85
CA ALA A 128 16.47 22.75 -15.18
C ALA A 128 16.86 21.74 -16.28
N GLU A 129 17.95 21.05 -16.09
CA GLU A 129 18.50 20.04 -17.02
C GLU A 129 17.67 18.77 -17.05
N VAL A 130 17.16 18.34 -15.90
CA VAL A 130 16.36 17.12 -15.74
C VAL A 130 14.87 17.35 -16.05
N TRP A 131 14.40 18.61 -15.92
CA TRP A 131 12.99 18.95 -16.06
C TRP A 131 12.36 18.53 -17.40
N PRO A 132 13.00 18.72 -18.58
CA PRO A 132 12.38 18.31 -19.85
C PRO A 132 12.07 16.80 -19.89
N LEU A 133 12.99 15.97 -19.42
CA LEU A 133 12.81 14.51 -19.36
C LEU A 133 11.70 14.13 -18.37
N MET A 134 11.71 14.75 -17.18
CA MET A 134 10.68 14.50 -16.16
C MET A 134 9.30 14.95 -16.64
N ARG A 135 9.20 16.10 -17.32
CA ARG A 135 7.95 16.62 -17.87
C ARG A 135 7.36 15.69 -18.92
N SER A 136 8.18 15.25 -19.88
CA SER A 136 7.75 14.29 -20.91
C SER A 136 7.28 12.97 -20.28
N TYR A 137 8.03 12.43 -19.33
CA TYR A 137 7.65 11.22 -18.61
C TYR A 137 6.31 11.40 -17.87
N LEU A 138 6.15 12.47 -17.07
CA LEU A 138 4.95 12.77 -16.30
C LEU A 138 3.72 12.97 -17.21
N PHE A 139 3.90 13.66 -18.33
CA PHE A 139 2.82 13.87 -19.29
C PHE A 139 2.24 12.55 -19.79
N VAL A 140 3.09 11.58 -20.12
CA VAL A 140 2.66 10.26 -20.60
C VAL A 140 2.10 9.42 -19.45
N ILE A 141 2.78 9.36 -18.31
CA ILE A 141 2.39 8.46 -17.21
C ILE A 141 1.04 8.83 -16.58
N PHE A 142 0.63 10.10 -16.61
CA PHE A 142 -0.67 10.53 -16.11
C PHE A 142 -1.85 9.90 -16.85
N PHE A 143 -1.71 9.51 -18.11
CA PHE A 143 -2.73 8.72 -18.82
C PHE A 143 -2.95 7.32 -18.20
N GLY A 144 -2.01 6.83 -17.39
CA GLY A 144 -2.11 5.55 -16.68
C GLY A 144 -2.94 5.61 -15.39
N ILE A 145 -3.23 6.81 -14.84
CA ILE A 145 -3.97 6.95 -13.58
C ILE A 145 -5.36 6.29 -13.66
N GLY A 146 -6.04 6.40 -14.80
CA GLY A 146 -7.31 5.70 -15.05
C GLY A 146 -7.21 4.18 -15.02
N GLY A 147 -6.15 3.61 -15.60
CA GLY A 147 -5.86 2.17 -15.56
C GLY A 147 -5.58 1.70 -14.13
N THR A 148 -4.78 2.48 -13.38
CA THR A 148 -4.49 2.25 -11.96
C THR A 148 -5.76 2.26 -11.11
N PHE A 149 -6.67 3.22 -11.34
CA PHE A 149 -7.98 3.26 -10.68
C PHE A 149 -8.78 1.97 -10.96
N LEU A 150 -8.96 1.61 -12.23
CA LEU A 150 -9.72 0.42 -12.60
C LEU A 150 -9.17 -0.84 -11.93
N TYR A 151 -7.85 -1.03 -12.00
CA TYR A 151 -7.21 -2.16 -11.35
C TYR A 151 -7.47 -2.20 -9.85
N ASN A 152 -7.16 -1.12 -9.13
CA ASN A 152 -7.30 -1.08 -7.67
C ASN A 152 -8.75 -1.23 -7.22
N TYR A 153 -9.71 -0.64 -7.95
CA TYR A 153 -11.12 -0.76 -7.63
C TYR A 153 -11.61 -2.22 -7.80
N TYR A 154 -11.40 -2.82 -8.98
CA TYR A 154 -11.85 -4.19 -9.23
C TYR A 154 -11.06 -5.24 -8.44
N ALA A 155 -9.79 -5.01 -8.18
CA ALA A 155 -9.00 -5.84 -7.28
C ALA A 155 -9.56 -5.80 -5.85
N SER A 156 -9.94 -4.61 -5.33
CA SER A 156 -10.57 -4.47 -4.01
C SER A 156 -11.94 -5.15 -3.97
N LEU A 157 -12.73 -5.04 -5.03
CA LEU A 157 -14.02 -5.71 -5.18
C LEU A 157 -13.85 -7.24 -5.15
N LEU A 158 -12.96 -7.81 -5.95
CA LEU A 158 -12.69 -9.25 -6.00
C LEU A 158 -12.13 -9.78 -4.69
N ARG A 159 -11.23 -9.04 -4.05
CA ARG A 159 -10.72 -9.38 -2.71
C ARG A 159 -11.84 -9.38 -1.67
N ALA A 160 -12.77 -8.43 -1.74
CA ALA A 160 -13.90 -8.36 -0.82
C ALA A 160 -14.81 -9.59 -0.88
N VAL A 161 -14.90 -10.26 -2.02
CA VAL A 161 -15.65 -11.52 -2.19
C VAL A 161 -14.79 -12.78 -2.01
N GLY A 162 -13.53 -12.61 -1.57
CA GLY A 162 -12.62 -13.72 -1.28
C GLY A 162 -11.78 -14.21 -2.47
N ASN A 163 -11.68 -13.43 -3.55
CA ASN A 163 -10.85 -13.77 -4.70
C ASN A 163 -9.60 -12.87 -4.78
N SER A 164 -8.46 -13.35 -4.32
CA SER A 164 -7.17 -12.67 -4.42
C SER A 164 -6.31 -13.15 -5.60
N LEU A 165 -6.65 -14.29 -6.21
CA LEU A 165 -5.85 -14.88 -7.28
C LEU A 165 -6.02 -14.14 -8.61
N VAL A 166 -7.24 -13.76 -8.98
CA VAL A 166 -7.51 -13.10 -10.26
C VAL A 166 -6.79 -11.75 -10.38
N PRO A 167 -6.81 -10.85 -9.39
CA PRO A 167 -5.99 -9.64 -9.42
C PRO A 167 -4.49 -9.92 -9.60
N LEU A 168 -3.95 -10.96 -8.95
CA LEU A 168 -2.56 -11.38 -9.13
C LEU A 168 -2.26 -11.77 -10.58
N LEU A 169 -3.13 -12.57 -11.21
CA LEU A 169 -2.91 -13.04 -12.58
C LEU A 169 -2.85 -11.89 -13.59
N PHE A 170 -3.77 -10.92 -13.48
CA PHE A 170 -3.74 -9.73 -14.34
C PHE A 170 -2.54 -8.83 -14.06
N LEU A 171 -2.12 -8.70 -12.79
CA LEU A 171 -0.92 -7.96 -12.43
C LEU A 171 0.35 -8.64 -12.95
N ALA A 172 0.43 -9.98 -12.88
CA ALA A 172 1.55 -10.74 -13.41
C ALA A 172 1.65 -10.59 -14.95
N ALA A 173 0.52 -10.70 -15.65
CA ALA A 173 0.48 -10.47 -17.09
C ALA A 173 0.91 -9.04 -17.46
N ALA A 174 0.44 -8.05 -16.70
CA ALA A 174 0.84 -6.65 -16.89
C ALA A 174 2.33 -6.41 -16.61
N ALA A 175 2.90 -7.06 -15.60
CA ALA A 175 4.33 -6.96 -15.29
C ALA A 175 5.21 -7.52 -16.40
N VAL A 176 4.86 -8.68 -16.95
CA VAL A 176 5.56 -9.28 -18.09
C VAL A 176 5.45 -8.39 -19.34
N LEU A 177 4.24 -7.88 -19.60
CA LEU A 177 4.01 -6.97 -20.73
C LEU A 177 4.81 -5.66 -20.55
N ASN A 178 4.81 -5.07 -19.36
CA ASN A 178 5.55 -3.85 -19.09
C ASN A 178 7.04 -4.03 -19.41
N ILE A 179 7.71 -5.06 -18.86
CA ILE A 179 9.12 -5.33 -19.13
C ILE A 179 9.39 -5.55 -20.63
N ALA A 180 8.53 -6.30 -21.31
CA ALA A 180 8.66 -6.53 -22.75
C ALA A 180 8.52 -5.22 -23.56
N LEU A 181 7.52 -4.40 -23.23
CA LEU A 181 7.30 -3.11 -23.88
C LEU A 181 8.40 -2.10 -23.55
N ASP A 182 8.93 -2.08 -22.33
CA ASP A 182 10.09 -1.23 -21.97
C ASP A 182 11.28 -1.54 -22.88
N LEU A 183 11.61 -2.81 -23.05
CA LEU A 183 12.70 -3.21 -23.94
C LEU A 183 12.42 -2.80 -25.40
N VAL A 184 11.19 -2.98 -25.88
CA VAL A 184 10.81 -2.59 -27.25
C VAL A 184 10.83 -1.07 -27.43
N PHE A 185 10.19 -0.31 -26.57
CA PHE A 185 10.02 1.14 -26.75
C PHE A 185 11.32 1.89 -26.48
N VAL A 186 12.12 1.45 -25.48
CA VAL A 186 13.38 2.09 -25.14
C VAL A 186 14.50 1.68 -26.11
N LEU A 187 14.65 0.37 -26.41
CA LEU A 187 15.80 -0.12 -27.20
C LEU A 187 15.53 -0.13 -28.70
N VAL A 188 14.35 -0.62 -29.13
CA VAL A 188 14.05 -0.78 -30.55
C VAL A 188 13.49 0.51 -31.14
N CYS A 189 12.44 1.06 -30.51
CA CYS A 189 11.79 2.30 -30.97
C CYS A 189 12.56 3.57 -30.59
N ARG A 190 13.43 3.49 -29.57
CA ARG A 190 14.24 4.61 -29.07
C ARG A 190 13.43 5.83 -28.64
N TRP A 191 12.27 5.58 -28.01
CA TRP A 191 11.37 6.63 -27.52
C TRP A 191 11.84 7.26 -26.19
N GLY A 192 13.00 6.88 -25.66
CA GLY A 192 13.55 7.42 -24.43
C GLY A 192 12.65 7.20 -23.20
N VAL A 193 12.57 8.22 -22.34
CA VAL A 193 11.75 8.15 -21.11
C VAL A 193 10.25 8.07 -21.38
N GLU A 194 9.80 8.61 -22.50
CA GLU A 194 8.40 8.53 -22.94
C GLU A 194 8.01 7.09 -23.28
N GLY A 195 8.95 6.31 -23.82
CA GLY A 195 8.78 4.89 -24.09
C GLY A 195 8.54 4.08 -22.84
N ALA A 196 9.35 4.30 -21.80
CA ALA A 196 9.17 3.65 -20.49
C ALA A 196 7.83 4.05 -19.85
N ALA A 197 7.47 5.33 -19.90
CA ALA A 197 6.15 5.77 -19.42
C ALA A 197 5.01 5.12 -20.19
N ALA A 198 5.10 5.03 -21.53
CA ALA A 198 4.07 4.40 -22.38
C ALA A 198 3.91 2.91 -22.08
N ALA A 199 5.01 2.18 -21.88
CA ALA A 199 4.98 0.78 -21.49
C ALA A 199 4.25 0.57 -20.16
N THR A 200 4.54 1.40 -19.17
CA THR A 200 3.86 1.39 -17.87
C THR A 200 2.37 1.71 -18.01
N VAL A 201 2.01 2.72 -18.78
CA VAL A 201 0.59 3.09 -19.04
C VAL A 201 -0.18 1.94 -19.68
N LEU A 202 0.39 1.30 -20.71
CA LEU A 202 -0.25 0.16 -21.37
C LEU A 202 -0.43 -1.02 -20.42
N ALA A 203 0.57 -1.32 -19.60
CA ALA A 203 0.47 -2.38 -18.59
C ALA A 203 -0.61 -2.08 -17.54
N GLN A 204 -0.73 -0.82 -17.07
CA GLN A 204 -1.76 -0.38 -16.13
C GLN A 204 -3.17 -0.52 -16.74
N TRP A 205 -3.36 -0.13 -17.99
CA TRP A 205 -4.64 -0.29 -18.69
C TRP A 205 -4.97 -1.75 -18.93
N LEU A 206 -4.00 -2.60 -19.31
CA LEU A 206 -4.22 -4.03 -19.46
C LEU A 206 -4.70 -4.67 -18.16
N SER A 207 -4.02 -4.41 -17.04
CA SER A 207 -4.44 -4.95 -15.74
C SER A 207 -5.79 -4.39 -15.31
N GLY A 208 -6.04 -3.10 -15.48
CA GLY A 208 -7.28 -2.44 -15.11
C GLY A 208 -8.48 -2.91 -15.91
N ILE A 209 -8.39 -2.86 -17.25
CA ILE A 209 -9.47 -3.33 -18.16
C ILE A 209 -9.64 -4.84 -18.03
N GLY A 210 -8.55 -5.60 -17.99
CA GLY A 210 -8.62 -7.05 -17.87
C GLY A 210 -9.34 -7.49 -16.60
N THR A 211 -9.01 -6.92 -15.45
CA THR A 211 -9.67 -7.20 -14.17
C THR A 211 -11.14 -6.76 -14.19
N ALA A 212 -11.44 -5.59 -14.80
CA ALA A 212 -12.79 -5.08 -14.95
C ALA A 212 -13.65 -6.01 -15.82
N VAL A 213 -13.17 -6.35 -17.01
CA VAL A 213 -13.88 -7.24 -17.95
C VAL A 213 -14.10 -8.62 -17.33
N TYR A 214 -13.07 -9.19 -16.69
CA TYR A 214 -13.22 -10.45 -15.98
C TYR A 214 -14.35 -10.37 -14.93
N THR A 215 -14.33 -9.33 -14.10
CA THR A 215 -15.34 -9.17 -13.05
C THR A 215 -16.74 -9.00 -13.62
N LEU A 216 -16.89 -8.19 -14.66
CA LEU A 216 -18.20 -7.93 -15.28
C LEU A 216 -18.76 -9.13 -16.04
N VAL A 217 -17.90 -9.97 -16.65
CA VAL A 217 -18.33 -11.12 -17.45
C VAL A 217 -18.48 -12.39 -16.59
N ARG A 218 -17.53 -12.64 -15.68
CA ARG A 218 -17.49 -13.89 -14.90
C ARG A 218 -18.22 -13.80 -13.55
N CYS A 219 -18.51 -12.58 -13.07
CA CYS A 219 -19.18 -12.36 -11.79
C CYS A 219 -20.42 -11.46 -11.98
N PRO A 220 -21.39 -11.83 -12.82
CA PRO A 220 -22.55 -10.98 -13.13
C PRO A 220 -23.40 -10.69 -11.88
N GLU A 221 -23.35 -11.55 -10.88
CA GLU A 221 -24.03 -11.39 -9.57
C GLU A 221 -23.50 -10.19 -8.78
N LEU A 222 -22.27 -9.71 -9.04
CA LEU A 222 -21.70 -8.53 -8.39
C LEU A 222 -22.13 -7.23 -9.07
N ARG A 223 -22.70 -7.28 -10.25
CA ARG A 223 -23.09 -6.14 -11.05
C ARG A 223 -24.34 -5.47 -10.50
N ALA A 224 -24.30 -4.16 -10.28
CA ALA A 224 -25.45 -3.40 -9.84
C ALA A 224 -26.57 -3.39 -10.91
N ARG A 225 -27.79 -3.77 -10.51
CA ARG A 225 -29.00 -3.68 -11.33
C ARG A 225 -29.40 -2.22 -11.49
N ARG A 226 -30.21 -1.90 -12.51
CA ARG A 226 -30.62 -0.52 -12.79
C ARG A 226 -31.31 0.16 -11.59
N GLU A 227 -32.09 -0.59 -10.84
CA GLU A 227 -32.79 -0.14 -9.63
C GLU A 227 -31.85 0.11 -8.45
N GLU A 228 -30.73 -0.61 -8.38
CA GLU A 228 -29.71 -0.53 -7.33
C GLU A 228 -28.70 0.61 -7.53
N ARG A 229 -28.78 1.36 -8.65
CA ARG A 229 -27.86 2.45 -8.98
C ARG A 229 -28.19 3.78 -8.30
N ARG A 230 -29.27 3.85 -7.51
CA ARG A 230 -29.58 5.05 -6.75
C ARG A 230 -28.61 5.23 -5.59
N ILE A 231 -27.90 6.35 -5.59
CA ILE A 231 -26.95 6.73 -4.53
C ILE A 231 -27.74 7.56 -3.50
N THR A 232 -27.78 7.08 -2.25
CA THR A 232 -28.40 7.81 -1.13
C THR A 232 -27.34 8.58 -0.35
N GLY A 233 -27.73 9.70 0.28
CA GLY A 233 -26.80 10.52 1.07
C GLY A 233 -26.19 9.76 2.25
N SER A 234 -26.95 8.85 2.89
CA SER A 234 -26.44 8.00 3.97
C SER A 234 -25.35 7.04 3.51
N MET A 235 -25.55 6.40 2.35
CA MET A 235 -24.52 5.53 1.74
C MET A 235 -23.27 6.30 1.37
N LEU A 236 -23.43 7.48 0.78
CA LEU A 236 -22.30 8.34 0.41
C LEU A 236 -21.52 8.77 1.66
N ARG A 237 -22.20 9.12 2.75
CA ARG A 237 -21.57 9.48 4.03
C ARG A 237 -20.78 8.31 4.64
N GLU A 238 -21.36 7.10 4.64
CA GLU A 238 -20.69 5.88 5.12
C GLU A 238 -19.42 5.60 4.29
N LEU A 239 -19.55 5.68 2.96
CA LEU A 239 -18.47 5.45 2.02
C LEU A 239 -17.35 6.50 2.16
N LEU A 240 -17.72 7.79 2.20
CA LEU A 240 -16.76 8.88 2.40
C LEU A 240 -16.01 8.73 3.72
N SER A 241 -16.73 8.43 4.82
CA SER A 241 -16.09 8.22 6.12
C SER A 241 -15.04 7.11 6.09
N ALA A 242 -15.37 5.96 5.49
CA ALA A 242 -14.43 4.85 5.41
C ALA A 242 -13.26 5.14 4.45
N SER A 243 -13.56 5.67 3.27
CA SER A 243 -12.59 5.87 2.20
C SER A 243 -11.67 7.06 2.45
N VAL A 244 -12.21 8.21 2.87
CA VAL A 244 -11.41 9.43 3.13
C VAL A 244 -10.49 9.23 4.32
N LEU A 245 -10.95 8.62 5.41
CA LEU A 245 -10.09 8.34 6.57
C LEU A 245 -8.95 7.37 6.23
N THR A 246 -9.22 6.36 5.38
CA THR A 246 -8.18 5.45 4.91
C THR A 246 -7.22 6.15 3.94
N CYS A 247 -7.73 7.03 3.07
CA CYS A 247 -6.92 7.86 2.19
C CYS A 247 -6.00 8.79 3.00
N LEU A 248 -6.55 9.50 4.00
CA LEU A 248 -5.76 10.35 4.90
C LEU A 248 -4.70 9.55 5.64
N GLN A 249 -5.02 8.35 6.11
CA GLN A 249 -4.05 7.45 6.73
C GLN A 249 -2.86 7.17 5.80
N GLN A 250 -3.13 6.79 4.54
CA GLN A 250 -2.08 6.50 3.55
C GLN A 250 -1.25 7.75 3.21
N SER A 251 -1.89 8.90 3.07
CA SER A 251 -1.22 10.17 2.78
C SER A 251 -0.33 10.64 3.95
N VAL A 252 -0.82 10.55 5.18
CA VAL A 252 -0.06 10.87 6.39
C VAL A 252 1.14 9.92 6.53
N MET A 253 0.97 8.63 6.20
CA MET A 253 2.07 7.67 6.23
C MET A 253 3.19 8.09 5.28
N ASN A 254 2.87 8.43 4.03
CA ASN A 254 3.87 8.88 3.06
C ASN A 254 4.54 10.20 3.46
N LEU A 255 3.76 11.17 3.96
CA LEU A 255 4.30 12.46 4.42
C LEU A 255 5.27 12.27 5.61
N GLY A 256 4.94 11.43 6.57
CA GLY A 256 5.80 11.15 7.73
C GLY A 256 7.13 10.51 7.32
N ILE A 257 7.13 9.63 6.32
CA ILE A 257 8.35 9.04 5.76
C ILE A 257 9.22 10.13 5.13
N LEU A 258 8.62 11.03 4.34
CA LEU A 258 9.34 12.15 3.71
C LEU A 258 9.98 13.11 4.74
N MET A 259 9.29 13.41 5.84
CA MET A 259 9.83 14.27 6.91
C MET A 259 11.07 13.64 7.56
N VAL A 260 11.05 12.34 7.83
CA VAL A 260 12.21 11.63 8.37
C VAL A 260 13.35 11.59 7.37
N GLN A 261 13.04 11.38 6.07
CA GLN A 261 14.03 11.43 4.98
C GLN A 261 14.75 12.78 4.93
N GLY A 262 14.02 13.89 5.09
CA GLY A 262 14.60 15.23 5.15
C GLY A 262 15.64 15.36 6.27
N ARG A 263 15.35 14.81 7.46
CA ARG A 263 16.30 14.80 8.58
C ARG A 263 17.52 13.92 8.33
N ILE A 264 17.33 12.74 7.71
CA ILE A 264 18.42 11.84 7.33
C ILE A 264 19.39 12.55 6.35
N ASN A 265 18.83 13.25 5.37
CA ASN A 265 19.62 13.97 4.35
C ASN A 265 20.55 15.03 4.96
N SER A 266 20.20 15.62 6.12
CA SER A 266 21.05 16.58 6.80
C SER A 266 22.31 15.99 7.43
N PHE A 267 22.45 14.66 7.50
CA PHE A 267 23.64 13.97 7.97
C PHE A 267 24.69 13.69 6.89
N GLY A 268 24.43 14.12 5.66
CA GLY A 268 25.37 14.02 4.56
C GLY A 268 25.22 12.79 3.66
N PRO A 269 26.03 12.73 2.59
CA PRO A 269 25.84 11.76 1.50
C PRO A 269 26.05 10.31 1.94
N VAL A 270 26.95 10.04 2.87
CA VAL A 270 27.21 8.69 3.40
C VAL A 270 25.95 8.10 4.04
N ILE A 271 25.31 8.86 4.93
CA ILE A 271 24.09 8.40 5.62
C ILE A 271 22.90 8.32 4.65
N MET A 272 22.80 9.25 3.69
CA MET A 272 21.79 9.20 2.64
C MET A 272 21.91 7.92 1.80
N ALA A 273 23.10 7.58 1.35
CA ALA A 273 23.36 6.37 0.55
C ALA A 273 23.09 5.09 1.35
N ALA A 274 23.54 5.04 2.60
CA ALA A 274 23.28 3.93 3.52
C ALA A 274 21.79 3.70 3.72
N PHE A 275 21.05 4.77 3.99
CA PHE A 275 19.59 4.69 4.18
C PHE A 275 18.85 4.29 2.88
N ALA A 276 19.25 4.86 1.74
CA ALA A 276 18.64 4.52 0.45
C ALA A 276 18.80 3.04 0.09
N ALA A 277 19.97 2.44 0.35
CA ALA A 277 20.18 1.01 0.17
C ALA A 277 19.39 0.17 1.18
N ALA A 278 19.43 0.57 2.45
CA ALA A 278 18.78 -0.16 3.53
C ALA A 278 17.24 -0.16 3.42
N VAL A 279 16.62 0.95 3.02
CA VAL A 279 15.15 1.04 2.84
C VAL A 279 14.65 0.13 1.72
N LYS A 280 15.45 -0.15 0.69
CA LYS A 280 15.05 -1.13 -0.33
C LYS A 280 14.93 -2.54 0.26
N ILE A 281 15.90 -2.95 1.08
CA ILE A 281 15.88 -4.24 1.79
C ILE A 281 14.69 -4.26 2.75
N ASP A 282 14.52 -3.20 3.54
CA ASP A 282 13.45 -3.00 4.50
C ASP A 282 12.06 -3.13 3.84
N SER A 283 11.89 -2.53 2.65
CA SER A 283 10.63 -2.63 1.89
C SER A 283 10.26 -4.06 1.53
N PHE A 284 11.21 -4.87 1.05
CA PHE A 284 10.97 -6.29 0.78
C PHE A 284 10.65 -7.09 2.04
N ALA A 285 11.17 -6.68 3.19
CA ALA A 285 10.94 -7.33 4.46
C ALA A 285 9.54 -7.05 5.03
N TYR A 286 9.08 -5.78 5.00
CA TYR A 286 7.79 -5.43 5.64
C TYR A 286 6.58 -5.48 4.70
N MET A 287 6.75 -5.40 3.37
CA MET A 287 5.61 -5.47 2.43
C MET A 287 4.74 -6.73 2.60
N PRO A 288 5.31 -7.94 2.77
CA PRO A 288 4.49 -9.11 3.03
C PRO A 288 3.63 -8.98 4.30
N LEU A 289 4.15 -8.31 5.35
CA LEU A 289 3.39 -8.06 6.58
C LEU A 289 2.24 -7.08 6.35
N GLN A 290 2.46 -6.05 5.52
CA GLN A 290 1.41 -5.10 5.14
C GLN A 290 0.28 -5.79 4.36
N ASP A 291 0.63 -6.64 3.40
CA ASP A 291 -0.36 -7.38 2.60
C ASP A 291 -1.10 -8.42 3.41
N PHE A 292 -0.40 -9.08 4.32
CA PHE A 292 -1.04 -9.96 5.29
C PHE A 292 -2.04 -9.19 6.17
N GLY A 293 -1.69 -7.97 6.62
CA GLY A 293 -2.60 -7.06 7.34
C GLY A 293 -3.83 -6.67 6.50
N ASN A 294 -3.67 -6.46 5.20
CA ASN A 294 -4.79 -6.19 4.28
C ASN A 294 -5.68 -7.42 4.08
N ALA A 295 -5.10 -8.60 3.92
CA ALA A 295 -5.83 -9.87 3.85
C ALA A 295 -6.60 -10.15 5.14
N PHE A 296 -5.96 -9.94 6.28
CA PHE A 296 -6.58 -10.03 7.60
C PHE A 296 -7.75 -9.05 7.75
N SER A 297 -7.62 -7.80 7.25
CA SER A 297 -8.71 -6.83 7.24
C SER A 297 -9.95 -7.36 6.52
N THR A 298 -9.77 -7.97 5.35
CA THR A 298 -10.87 -8.59 4.59
C THR A 298 -11.49 -9.77 5.35
N PHE A 299 -10.65 -10.62 5.95
CA PHE A 299 -11.12 -11.74 6.78
C PHE A 299 -11.97 -11.24 7.96
N ILE A 300 -11.50 -10.25 8.70
CA ILE A 300 -12.24 -9.68 9.83
C ILE A 300 -13.54 -9.02 9.35
N ALA A 301 -13.51 -8.25 8.25
CA ALA A 301 -14.68 -7.55 7.74
C ALA A 301 -15.80 -8.51 7.31
N GLN A 302 -15.47 -9.62 6.61
CA GLN A 302 -16.47 -10.64 6.26
C GLN A 302 -17.04 -11.32 7.50
N ASN A 303 -16.21 -11.69 8.48
CA ASN A 303 -16.68 -12.33 9.72
C ASN A 303 -17.46 -11.36 10.62
N TYR A 304 -17.12 -10.06 10.57
CA TYR A 304 -17.86 -9.00 11.23
C TYR A 304 -19.27 -8.85 10.61
N GLY A 305 -19.35 -8.82 9.28
CA GLY A 305 -20.62 -8.84 8.56
C GLY A 305 -21.45 -10.09 8.83
N ALA A 306 -20.82 -11.26 8.90
CA ALA A 306 -21.44 -12.55 9.19
C ALA A 306 -21.79 -12.75 10.69
N GLN A 307 -21.53 -11.75 11.54
CA GLN A 307 -21.80 -11.79 12.98
C GLN A 307 -21.16 -13.00 13.69
N GLN A 308 -19.88 -13.29 13.39
CA GLN A 308 -19.14 -14.40 13.96
C GLN A 308 -18.04 -13.93 14.97
N PRO A 309 -18.39 -13.45 16.17
CA PRO A 309 -17.44 -12.86 17.12
C PRO A 309 -16.37 -13.84 17.59
N GLU A 310 -16.70 -15.13 17.77
CA GLU A 310 -15.72 -16.14 18.15
C GLU A 310 -14.69 -16.40 17.05
N ARG A 311 -15.11 -16.38 15.77
CA ARG A 311 -14.21 -16.54 14.65
C ARG A 311 -13.31 -15.32 14.49
N ILE A 312 -13.80 -14.11 14.76
CA ILE A 312 -13.01 -12.88 14.81
C ILE A 312 -11.94 -13.01 15.90
N ARG A 313 -12.31 -13.42 17.13
CA ARG A 313 -11.38 -13.56 18.25
C ARG A 313 -10.27 -14.57 17.96
N ARG A 314 -10.65 -15.75 17.43
CA ARG A 314 -9.67 -16.78 17.00
C ARG A 314 -8.83 -16.29 15.82
N GLY A 315 -9.44 -15.57 14.87
CA GLY A 315 -8.76 -14.98 13.73
C GLY A 315 -7.69 -13.97 14.12
N ILE A 316 -7.97 -13.09 15.09
CA ILE A 316 -6.99 -12.16 15.65
C ILE A 316 -5.79 -12.90 16.24
N ARG A 317 -6.02 -13.91 17.08
CA ARG A 317 -4.93 -14.70 17.70
C ARG A 317 -4.08 -15.41 16.64
N THR A 318 -4.74 -16.03 15.67
CA THR A 318 -4.06 -16.73 14.57
C THR A 318 -3.24 -15.75 13.71
N ALA A 319 -3.81 -14.60 13.37
CA ALA A 319 -3.12 -13.60 12.55
C ALA A 319 -1.92 -13.00 13.28
N VAL A 320 -2.04 -12.72 14.59
CA VAL A 320 -0.93 -12.23 15.41
C VAL A 320 0.18 -13.29 15.45
N LEU A 321 -0.16 -14.58 15.67
CA LEU A 321 0.83 -15.65 15.68
C LEU A 321 1.55 -15.78 14.34
N LEU A 322 0.80 -15.87 13.23
CA LEU A 322 1.38 -16.04 11.88
C LEU A 322 2.26 -14.85 11.50
N SER A 323 1.76 -13.62 11.73
CA SER A 323 2.50 -12.39 11.46
C SER A 323 3.77 -12.29 12.31
N SER A 324 3.69 -12.64 13.61
CA SER A 324 4.85 -12.61 14.51
C SER A 324 5.90 -13.65 14.13
N VAL A 325 5.50 -14.89 13.81
CA VAL A 325 6.44 -15.93 13.36
C VAL A 325 7.15 -15.49 12.08
N PHE A 326 6.40 -15.03 11.09
CA PHE A 326 6.99 -14.52 9.85
C PHE A 326 7.92 -13.33 10.12
N ALA A 327 7.49 -12.35 10.92
CA ALA A 327 8.29 -11.18 11.26
C ALA A 327 9.59 -11.56 11.99
N VAL A 328 9.56 -12.51 12.94
CA VAL A 328 10.77 -12.99 13.63
C VAL A 328 11.73 -13.66 12.65
N CYS A 329 11.22 -14.52 11.75
CA CYS A 329 12.06 -15.15 10.73
C CYS A 329 12.74 -14.11 9.81
N VAL A 330 11.96 -13.14 9.33
CA VAL A 330 12.50 -12.06 8.48
C VAL A 330 13.44 -11.16 9.26
N SER A 331 13.13 -10.82 10.51
CA SER A 331 14.03 -10.06 11.40
C SER A 331 15.37 -10.78 11.57
N ALA A 332 15.34 -12.07 11.86
CA ALA A 332 16.57 -12.87 11.99
C ALA A 332 17.38 -12.87 10.69
N CYS A 333 16.74 -13.07 9.53
CA CYS A 333 17.42 -13.01 8.24
C CYS A 333 18.04 -11.65 7.99
N VAL A 334 17.30 -10.54 8.18
CA VAL A 334 17.79 -9.18 7.90
C VAL A 334 18.90 -8.78 8.86
N VAL A 335 18.77 -9.07 10.15
CA VAL A 335 19.78 -8.73 11.16
C VAL A 335 21.09 -9.53 10.98
N LEU A 336 20.99 -10.84 10.71
CA LEU A 336 22.15 -11.70 10.51
C LEU A 336 22.84 -11.46 9.17
N LEU A 337 22.06 -11.21 8.12
CA LEU A 337 22.54 -11.02 6.76
C LEU A 337 22.63 -9.55 6.34
N ALA A 338 22.57 -8.61 7.29
CA ALA A 338 22.57 -7.16 7.00
C ALA A 338 23.73 -6.72 6.11
N ALA A 339 24.96 -7.16 6.42
CA ALA A 339 26.15 -6.80 5.64
C ALA A 339 26.14 -7.41 4.21
N PRO A 340 25.92 -8.71 3.99
CA PRO A 340 25.85 -9.26 2.64
C PRO A 340 24.66 -8.71 1.83
N LEU A 341 23.49 -8.45 2.46
CA LEU A 341 22.34 -7.85 1.77
C LEU A 341 22.64 -6.43 1.29
N LEU A 342 23.29 -5.61 2.11
CA LEU A 342 23.73 -4.27 1.70
C LEU A 342 24.83 -4.32 0.65
N GLY A 343 25.72 -5.29 0.73
CA GLY A 343 26.78 -5.50 -0.26
C GLY A 343 26.28 -5.75 -1.69
N LEU A 344 25.00 -6.15 -1.86
CA LEU A 344 24.37 -6.24 -3.19
C LEU A 344 24.12 -4.86 -3.84
N PHE A 345 24.08 -3.80 -3.05
CA PHE A 345 23.75 -2.45 -3.49
C PHE A 345 24.96 -1.50 -3.45
N LEU A 346 26.02 -1.86 -2.74
CA LEU A 346 27.18 -1.02 -2.50
C LEU A 346 28.40 -1.49 -3.30
N GLN A 347 29.30 -0.56 -3.63
CA GLN A 347 30.56 -0.89 -4.29
C GLN A 347 31.60 -1.39 -3.28
N PRO A 348 32.55 -2.24 -3.72
CA PRO A 348 33.64 -2.65 -2.87
C PRO A 348 34.47 -1.42 -2.38
N GLY A 349 34.65 -1.33 -1.05
CA GLY A 349 35.40 -0.22 -0.42
C GLY A 349 34.53 0.83 0.28
N GLU A 350 33.18 0.84 0.11
CA GLU A 350 32.27 1.78 0.77
C GLU A 350 31.94 1.33 2.21
N THR A 351 32.99 1.19 3.04
CA THR A 351 32.88 0.61 4.40
C THR A 351 32.05 1.48 5.36
N GLU A 352 32.12 2.79 5.28
CA GLU A 352 31.33 3.71 6.12
C GLU A 352 29.83 3.62 5.81
N ILE A 353 29.48 3.58 4.52
CA ILE A 353 28.10 3.43 4.07
C ILE A 353 27.55 2.07 4.53
N LEU A 354 28.35 1.01 4.38
CA LEU A 354 28.00 -0.33 4.82
C LEU A 354 27.71 -0.38 6.34
N GLN A 355 28.60 0.19 7.16
CA GLN A 355 28.44 0.19 8.61
C GLN A 355 27.19 0.97 9.07
N ALA A 356 26.94 2.13 8.48
CA ALA A 356 25.75 2.93 8.75
C ALA A 356 24.46 2.17 8.38
N GLY A 357 24.44 1.53 7.21
CA GLY A 357 23.30 0.73 6.74
C GLY A 357 23.07 -0.53 7.58
N VAL A 358 24.14 -1.23 7.99
CA VAL A 358 24.07 -2.38 8.89
C VAL A 358 23.49 -1.98 10.24
N THR A 359 23.90 -0.83 10.78
CA THR A 359 23.37 -0.31 12.05
C THR A 359 21.88 -0.04 11.93
N TYR A 360 21.43 0.60 10.84
CA TYR A 360 20.02 0.80 10.56
C TYR A 360 19.24 -0.52 10.52
N LEU A 361 19.66 -1.47 9.68
CA LEU A 361 18.98 -2.74 9.48
C LEU A 361 18.93 -3.59 10.77
N ARG A 362 19.98 -3.53 11.58
CA ARG A 362 19.98 -4.23 12.88
C ARG A 362 19.01 -3.61 13.87
N ILE A 363 18.88 -2.28 13.90
CA ILE A 363 17.94 -1.61 14.80
C ILE A 363 16.51 -1.77 14.29
N ALA A 364 16.19 -1.30 13.10
CA ALA A 364 14.82 -1.36 12.55
C ALA A 364 14.36 -2.80 12.30
N GLY A 365 15.23 -3.62 11.70
CA GLY A 365 14.95 -5.01 11.35
C GLY A 365 14.67 -5.93 12.54
N ALA A 366 15.28 -5.67 13.71
CA ALA A 366 15.02 -6.45 14.92
C ALA A 366 13.57 -6.33 15.42
N PHE A 367 12.84 -5.28 15.01
CA PHE A 367 11.51 -4.96 15.52
C PHE A 367 10.38 -5.07 14.48
N TYR A 368 10.56 -5.85 13.40
CA TYR A 368 9.50 -6.05 12.41
C TYR A 368 8.21 -6.66 12.98
N VAL A 369 8.27 -7.30 14.13
CA VAL A 369 7.08 -7.75 14.86
C VAL A 369 6.18 -6.55 15.20
N GLY A 370 6.75 -5.39 15.57
CA GLY A 370 6.01 -4.16 15.83
C GLY A 370 5.26 -3.65 14.60
N ILE A 371 5.94 -3.49 13.45
CA ILE A 371 5.22 -3.05 12.25
C ILE A 371 4.19 -4.06 11.76
N GLY A 372 4.45 -5.36 11.93
CA GLY A 372 3.47 -6.42 11.65
C GLY A 372 2.23 -6.28 12.52
N GLY A 373 2.38 -6.02 13.82
CA GLY A 373 1.30 -5.72 14.77
C GLY A 373 0.50 -4.49 14.35
N LEU A 374 1.20 -3.43 13.95
CA LEU A 374 0.57 -2.18 13.52
C LEU A 374 -0.29 -2.35 12.27
N PHE A 375 0.18 -3.11 11.26
CA PHE A 375 -0.62 -3.40 10.07
C PHE A 375 -1.86 -4.26 10.39
N LEU A 376 -1.75 -5.20 11.32
CA LEU A 376 -2.92 -5.94 11.80
C LEU A 376 -3.91 -5.04 12.51
N LEU A 377 -3.47 -4.09 13.35
CA LEU A 377 -4.34 -3.11 14.01
C LEU A 377 -5.02 -2.19 12.98
N TYR A 378 -4.31 -1.71 11.97
CA TYR A 378 -4.91 -0.93 10.88
C TYR A 378 -6.01 -1.73 10.18
N GLY A 379 -5.73 -2.99 9.85
CA GLY A 379 -6.70 -3.89 9.23
C GLY A 379 -7.90 -4.16 10.11
N LEU A 380 -7.69 -4.40 11.39
CA LEU A 380 -8.73 -4.65 12.38
C LEU A 380 -9.69 -3.48 12.53
N TYR A 381 -9.17 -2.27 12.79
CA TYR A 381 -10.01 -1.09 13.01
C TYR A 381 -10.77 -0.67 11.75
N ARG A 382 -10.16 -0.80 10.58
CA ARG A 382 -10.83 -0.56 9.31
C ARG A 382 -11.98 -1.55 9.08
N ALA A 383 -11.75 -2.83 9.37
CA ALA A 383 -12.73 -3.91 9.18
C ALA A 383 -13.96 -3.78 10.08
N VAL A 384 -13.80 -3.28 11.32
CA VAL A 384 -14.90 -3.09 12.26
C VAL A 384 -15.56 -1.71 12.15
N GLY A 385 -15.35 -0.99 11.05
CA GLY A 385 -15.98 0.31 10.77
C GLY A 385 -15.42 1.47 11.59
N ARG A 386 -14.17 1.40 12.07
CA ARG A 386 -13.49 2.48 12.79
C ARG A 386 -12.18 2.93 12.11
N PRO A 387 -12.19 3.30 10.82
CA PRO A 387 -10.99 3.69 10.09
C PRO A 387 -10.28 4.91 10.70
N GLY A 388 -11.01 5.78 11.42
CA GLY A 388 -10.41 6.89 12.14
C GLY A 388 -9.39 6.46 13.20
N MET A 389 -9.57 5.28 13.81
CA MET A 389 -8.58 4.76 14.76
C MET A 389 -7.28 4.34 14.03
N SER A 390 -7.37 3.79 12.82
CA SER A 390 -6.18 3.51 12.00
C SER A 390 -5.40 4.79 11.70
N LEU A 391 -6.10 5.90 11.40
CA LEU A 391 -5.46 7.22 11.22
C LEU A 391 -4.79 7.70 12.51
N VAL A 392 -5.46 7.58 13.67
CA VAL A 392 -4.88 7.96 14.98
C VAL A 392 -3.61 7.16 15.26
N LEU A 393 -3.61 5.85 15.05
CA LEU A 393 -2.42 5.01 15.22
C LEU A 393 -1.29 5.42 14.26
N THR A 394 -1.62 5.78 13.03
CA THR A 394 -0.63 6.30 12.06
C THR A 394 -0.01 7.61 12.54
N VAL A 395 -0.83 8.55 13.04
CA VAL A 395 -0.35 9.83 13.60
C VAL A 395 0.52 9.59 14.83
N ILE A 396 0.14 8.68 15.73
CA ILE A 396 0.97 8.33 16.90
C ILE A 396 2.31 7.73 16.44
N SER A 397 2.28 6.74 15.55
CA SER A 397 3.50 6.07 15.07
C SER A 397 4.45 7.05 14.38
N LEU A 398 3.97 7.78 13.39
CA LEU A 398 4.80 8.68 12.58
C LEU A 398 5.09 9.99 13.27
N GLY A 399 4.13 10.55 14.01
CA GLY A 399 4.34 11.76 14.80
C GLY A 399 5.42 11.56 15.85
N THR A 400 5.37 10.45 16.59
CA THR A 400 6.43 10.07 17.54
C THR A 400 7.77 9.84 16.83
N ARG A 401 7.75 9.13 15.70
CA ARG A 401 8.96 8.89 14.90
C ARG A 401 9.60 10.19 14.44
N VAL A 402 8.82 11.14 13.90
CA VAL A 402 9.33 12.45 13.49
C VAL A 402 9.86 13.23 14.69
N ALA A 403 9.07 13.36 15.75
CA ALA A 403 9.48 14.10 16.96
C ALA A 403 10.78 13.55 17.56
N LEU A 404 10.87 12.23 17.74
CA LEU A 404 12.07 11.59 18.27
C LEU A 404 13.26 11.64 17.31
N ALA A 405 13.01 11.52 15.99
CA ALA A 405 14.07 11.65 14.99
C ALA A 405 14.76 13.01 15.10
N TYR A 406 14.01 14.10 15.23
CA TYR A 406 14.57 15.45 15.42
C TYR A 406 15.17 15.64 16.81
N ALA A 407 14.49 15.22 17.88
CA ALA A 407 14.96 15.41 19.25
C ALA A 407 16.23 14.61 19.55
N LEU A 408 16.25 13.30 19.26
CA LEU A 408 17.38 12.43 19.57
C LEU A 408 18.58 12.72 18.66
N SER A 409 18.35 13.02 17.40
CA SER A 409 19.47 13.34 16.48
C SER A 409 20.08 14.71 16.71
N ALA A 410 19.44 15.60 17.50
CA ALA A 410 20.02 16.86 17.92
C ALA A 410 21.07 16.69 19.05
N VAL A 411 21.04 15.55 19.75
CA VAL A 411 22.02 15.23 20.81
C VAL A 411 23.29 14.67 20.15
N PRO A 412 24.46 15.35 20.23
CA PRO A 412 25.68 14.94 19.53
C PRO A 412 26.14 13.50 19.83
N ALA A 413 25.94 13.03 21.07
CA ALA A 413 26.30 11.69 21.50
C ALA A 413 25.41 10.58 20.87
N ILE A 414 24.22 10.90 20.38
CA ILE A 414 23.24 9.94 19.82
C ILE A 414 23.29 10.02 18.28
N GLY A 415 23.29 11.23 17.74
CA GLY A 415 23.38 11.49 16.31
C GLY A 415 22.33 10.75 15.49
N VAL A 416 22.74 10.20 14.35
CA VAL A 416 21.86 9.49 13.40
C VAL A 416 21.21 8.23 13.99
N VAL A 417 21.84 7.59 14.95
CA VAL A 417 21.29 6.38 15.62
C VAL A 417 19.96 6.68 16.31
N GLY A 418 19.77 7.91 16.80
CA GLY A 418 18.50 8.37 17.36
C GLY A 418 17.36 8.35 16.34
N ILE A 419 17.64 8.60 15.05
CA ILE A 419 16.66 8.48 13.99
C ILE A 419 16.26 7.02 13.82
N TRP A 420 17.22 6.10 13.85
CA TRP A 420 16.96 4.67 13.71
C TRP A 420 16.08 4.13 14.83
N TRP A 421 16.33 4.49 16.07
CA TRP A 421 15.54 4.10 17.24
C TRP A 421 14.15 4.74 17.27
N SER A 422 13.96 5.91 16.67
CA SER A 422 12.63 6.54 16.59
C SER A 422 11.59 5.68 15.88
N ILE A 423 12.03 4.80 14.97
CA ILE A 423 11.18 3.93 14.16
C ILE A 423 10.48 2.87 15.02
N PRO A 424 11.21 1.94 15.69
CA PRO A 424 10.58 0.92 16.53
C PRO A 424 9.85 1.49 17.73
N ILE A 425 10.29 2.61 18.30
CA ILE A 425 9.58 3.29 19.40
C ILE A 425 8.22 3.79 18.91
N GLY A 426 8.15 4.39 17.71
CA GLY A 426 6.89 4.81 17.10
C GLY A 426 5.92 3.66 16.88
N TRP A 427 6.41 2.51 16.41
CA TRP A 427 5.58 1.30 16.26
C TRP A 427 5.07 0.79 17.62
N ALA A 428 5.94 0.68 18.60
CA ALA A 428 5.60 0.19 19.94
C ALA A 428 4.52 1.05 20.63
N LEU A 429 4.61 2.37 20.54
CA LEU A 429 3.62 3.29 21.13
C LEU A 429 2.26 3.19 20.42
N ALA A 430 2.26 3.08 19.10
CA ALA A 430 1.03 2.90 18.33
C ALA A 430 0.39 1.53 18.63
N ASP A 431 1.17 0.46 18.69
CA ASP A 431 0.70 -0.89 19.02
C ASP A 431 0.11 -0.94 20.42
N LEU A 432 0.82 -0.39 21.41
CA LEU A 432 0.33 -0.31 22.79
C LEU A 432 -1.00 0.43 22.84
N THR A 433 -1.10 1.58 22.19
CA THR A 433 -2.34 2.37 22.13
C THR A 433 -3.45 1.57 21.45
N GLY A 434 -3.17 0.96 20.31
CA GLY A 434 -4.16 0.18 19.58
C GLY A 434 -4.68 -1.02 20.38
N VAL A 435 -3.78 -1.76 21.03
CA VAL A 435 -4.16 -2.91 21.89
C VAL A 435 -4.95 -2.46 23.11
N LEU A 436 -4.57 -1.38 23.77
CA LEU A 436 -5.30 -0.86 24.94
C LEU A 436 -6.71 -0.42 24.59
N VAL A 437 -6.88 0.30 23.49
CA VAL A 437 -8.21 0.71 22.99
C VAL A 437 -9.04 -0.53 22.61
N TRP A 438 -8.43 -1.53 21.96
CA TRP A 438 -9.12 -2.77 21.62
C TRP A 438 -9.56 -3.56 22.85
N ARG A 439 -8.72 -3.68 23.86
CA ARG A 439 -9.08 -4.36 25.14
C ARG A 439 -10.25 -3.70 25.84
N ARG A 440 -10.38 -2.37 25.80
CA ARG A 440 -11.47 -1.61 26.43
C ARG A 440 -12.78 -1.65 25.62
N ALA A 441 -12.72 -1.59 24.32
CA ALA A 441 -13.87 -1.40 23.45
C ALA A 441 -14.18 -2.57 22.51
N GLY A 442 -13.22 -3.46 22.25
CA GLY A 442 -13.30 -4.48 21.21
C GLY A 442 -14.42 -5.50 21.43
N ARG A 443 -14.69 -5.88 22.69
CA ARG A 443 -15.80 -6.78 23.03
C ARG A 443 -17.16 -6.21 22.63
N LYS A 444 -17.39 -4.93 22.97
CA LYS A 444 -18.61 -4.21 22.58
C LYS A 444 -18.71 -3.99 21.07
N LEU A 445 -17.56 -3.85 20.39
CA LEU A 445 -17.50 -3.63 18.94
C LEU A 445 -17.86 -4.87 18.13
N THR A 446 -17.49 -6.06 18.62
CA THR A 446 -17.80 -7.33 17.96
C THR A 446 -19.23 -7.85 18.27
N GLU A 447 -19.79 -7.44 19.41
CA GLU A 447 -21.14 -7.84 19.86
C GLU A 447 -22.24 -6.92 19.32
N ASN A 448 -21.96 -5.62 19.08
CA ASN A 448 -22.92 -4.61 18.62
C ASN A 448 -23.03 -4.48 17.08
N SER A 449 -22.93 -5.57 16.36
CA SER A 449 -23.03 -5.58 14.89
C SER A 449 -24.45 -5.40 14.32
N HIS A 450 -25.39 -4.81 15.05
CA HIS A 450 -26.68 -4.39 14.49
C HIS A 450 -26.52 -3.08 13.70
N PRO A 451 -26.70 -3.08 12.36
CA PRO A 451 -26.59 -1.87 11.53
C PRO A 451 -27.66 -0.80 11.82
N GLY A 452 -28.67 -1.12 12.64
CA GLY A 452 -29.77 -0.22 12.96
C GLY A 452 -29.70 0.53 14.29
N ALA A 453 -28.71 0.25 15.16
CA ALA A 453 -28.73 0.75 16.55
C ALA A 453 -27.92 2.05 16.80
N LYS A 454 -27.25 2.64 15.80
CA LYS A 454 -26.45 3.87 15.98
C LYS A 454 -26.68 4.92 14.89
N MET A 455 -27.92 5.14 14.48
CA MET A 455 -28.40 6.39 13.89
C MET A 455 -29.63 6.89 14.66
N ARG A 456 -29.45 7.17 15.92
CA ARG A 456 -30.27 8.10 16.69
C ARG A 456 -29.36 9.07 17.43
#